data_de76330b0d514dfd9e8bd0af9dbd0930
#
_entry.id   de76330b0d514dfd9e8bd0af9dbd0930
#
_cell.length_a   1.000
_cell.length_b   1.000
_cell.length_c   1.000
_cell.angle_alpha   90.00
_cell.angle_beta   90.00
_cell.angle_gamma   90.00
#
_symmetry.space_group_name_H-M   'P 1'
#
loop_
_entity.id
_entity.type
_entity.pdbx_description
1 polymer ?
#
loop_
_entity_poly.entity_id
_entity_poly.type
_entity_poly.pdbx_seq_one_letter_code
_entity_poly.pdbx_strand_id
1 'polypeptide(L)'
;MKLGMSSAVFYGYLETEDAAAALKDYGLQTCEVFLETHSEYSAAFGQTVRERLRGLPCVSVHPKGTQFEPDIFGQSPRQHRDAMEIFRRVCQAGQALGARWYIFHGVSTVRAQRSPAGLYHLVENLGEMAAIAREYGMEVLWENVSWCALRTPEDVAQVRSLLPEQGFVLDLKQAHQVGCDPFEMLDAMGPRLRHLHMLDWTASGELVLPGEGIMDFSRLFRRLAQMGYTGAAILEPYAIQGRDPQRLLRSLDYLRRQMEEAQA
;
A
#
# COMPACT_ATOMS: atom_id res chain seq x y z
N MET A 1 -8.34 13.53 5.47
CA MET A 1 -7.49 12.32 5.60
C MET A 1 -8.18 11.35 6.55
N LYS A 2 -8.12 10.03 6.30
CA LYS A 2 -8.76 8.99 7.13
C LYS A 2 -7.69 8.09 7.75
N LEU A 3 -7.77 7.83 9.05
CA LEU A 3 -6.88 6.86 9.71
C LEU A 3 -7.44 5.45 9.55
N GLY A 4 -6.57 4.55 9.13
CA GLY A 4 -6.86 3.13 8.94
C GLY A 4 -5.72 2.22 9.39
N MET A 5 -5.95 0.91 9.23
CA MET A 5 -4.94 -0.13 9.49
C MET A 5 -5.05 -1.23 8.43
N SER A 6 -3.92 -1.80 8.05
CA SER A 6 -3.87 -2.95 7.15
C SER A 6 -4.12 -4.25 7.94
N SER A 7 -4.88 -5.19 7.34
CA SER A 7 -5.02 -6.54 7.90
C SER A 7 -3.69 -7.32 7.95
N ALA A 8 -2.66 -6.85 7.23
CA ALA A 8 -1.29 -7.38 7.29
C ALA A 8 -0.69 -7.39 8.72
N VAL A 9 -1.21 -6.57 9.64
CA VAL A 9 -0.84 -6.58 11.06
C VAL A 9 -1.05 -7.96 11.69
N PHE A 10 -1.98 -8.74 11.16
CA PHE A 10 -2.34 -10.08 11.64
C PHE A 10 -1.72 -11.22 10.81
N TYR A 11 -0.92 -10.88 9.80
CA TYR A 11 -0.28 -11.84 8.91
C TYR A 11 0.48 -12.94 9.67
N GLY A 12 0.21 -14.20 9.27
CA GLY A 12 0.88 -15.37 9.81
C GLY A 12 0.31 -15.89 11.15
N TYR A 13 -0.81 -15.33 11.66
CA TYR A 13 -1.50 -15.87 12.83
C TYR A 13 -3.03 -15.78 12.79
N LEU A 14 -3.61 -14.99 11.88
CA LEU A 14 -5.04 -15.02 11.55
C LEU A 14 -5.20 -15.19 10.05
N GLU A 15 -6.23 -15.91 9.64
CA GLU A 15 -6.67 -15.93 8.24
C GLU A 15 -7.24 -14.56 7.86
N THR A 16 -7.19 -14.19 6.58
CA THR A 16 -7.56 -12.85 6.09
C THR A 16 -8.97 -12.40 6.54
N GLU A 17 -9.96 -13.27 6.53
CA GLU A 17 -11.34 -12.95 6.95
C GLU A 17 -11.46 -12.75 8.48
N ASP A 18 -10.65 -13.43 9.28
CA ASP A 18 -10.61 -13.26 10.73
C ASP A 18 -9.79 -12.01 11.10
N ALA A 19 -8.70 -11.74 10.38
CA ALA A 19 -7.96 -10.48 10.46
C ALA A 19 -8.87 -9.28 10.16
N ALA A 20 -9.66 -9.34 9.09
CA ALA A 20 -10.65 -8.32 8.75
C ALA A 20 -11.69 -8.13 9.89
N ALA A 21 -12.18 -9.23 10.47
CA ALA A 21 -13.11 -9.15 11.60
C ALA A 21 -12.49 -8.48 12.83
N ALA A 22 -11.20 -8.68 13.09
CA ALA A 22 -10.49 -8.07 14.21
C ALA A 22 -10.29 -6.56 14.04
N LEU A 23 -10.16 -6.04 12.81
CA LEU A 23 -9.94 -4.61 12.55
C LEU A 23 -11.01 -3.69 13.16
N LYS A 24 -12.27 -4.17 13.29
CA LYS A 24 -13.39 -3.39 13.84
C LYS A 24 -13.16 -2.89 15.27
N ASP A 25 -12.34 -3.61 16.06
CA ASP A 25 -12.14 -3.34 17.49
C ASP A 25 -11.16 -2.17 17.75
N TYR A 26 -10.59 -1.59 16.68
CA TYR A 26 -9.59 -0.51 16.75
C TYR A 26 -10.14 0.90 16.47
N GLY A 27 -11.46 1.07 16.26
CA GLY A 27 -12.08 2.38 16.05
C GLY A 27 -11.58 3.10 14.78
N LEU A 28 -11.38 2.35 13.71
CA LEU A 28 -10.82 2.83 12.43
C LEU A 28 -11.89 3.52 11.58
N GLN A 29 -11.46 4.46 10.72
CA GLN A 29 -12.31 5.13 9.73
C GLN A 29 -12.30 4.40 8.36
N THR A 30 -11.28 3.60 8.12
CA THR A 30 -11.09 2.80 6.91
C THR A 30 -10.11 1.66 7.19
N CYS A 31 -9.96 0.74 6.26
CA CYS A 31 -8.93 -0.30 6.32
C CYS A 31 -8.35 -0.59 4.95
N GLU A 32 -7.25 -1.29 4.97
CA GLU A 32 -6.68 -2.01 3.85
C GLU A 32 -6.78 -3.51 4.10
N VAL A 33 -7.10 -4.29 3.07
CA VAL A 33 -7.12 -5.75 3.15
C VAL A 33 -5.91 -6.33 2.43
N PHE A 34 -5.06 -7.00 3.19
CA PHE A 34 -3.94 -7.78 2.66
C PHE A 34 -4.44 -9.17 2.26
N LEU A 35 -4.31 -9.49 0.97
CA LEU A 35 -4.70 -10.79 0.41
C LEU A 35 -3.46 -11.68 0.28
N GLU A 36 -3.48 -12.84 0.94
CA GLU A 36 -2.28 -13.64 1.18
C GLU A 36 -2.08 -14.76 0.14
N THR A 37 -3.18 -15.30 -0.38
CA THR A 37 -3.13 -16.53 -1.18
C THR A 37 -4.00 -16.47 -2.42
N HIS A 38 -3.69 -17.31 -3.42
CA HIS A 38 -4.46 -17.39 -4.67
C HIS A 38 -5.92 -17.80 -4.49
N SER A 39 -6.25 -18.54 -3.41
CA SER A 39 -7.63 -18.93 -3.09
C SER A 39 -8.49 -17.74 -2.66
N GLU A 40 -7.87 -16.66 -2.19
CA GLU A 40 -8.51 -15.42 -1.78
C GLU A 40 -8.85 -14.51 -2.97
N TYR A 41 -8.23 -14.73 -4.12
CA TYR A 41 -8.40 -13.90 -5.31
C TYR A 41 -9.70 -14.25 -6.04
N SER A 42 -10.84 -13.86 -5.46
CA SER A 42 -12.16 -14.05 -6.06
C SER A 42 -13.19 -13.06 -5.50
N ALA A 43 -14.22 -12.76 -6.30
CA ALA A 43 -15.33 -11.92 -5.85
C ALA A 43 -16.05 -12.54 -4.64
N ALA A 44 -16.19 -13.87 -4.61
CA ALA A 44 -16.84 -14.58 -3.49
C ALA A 44 -16.07 -14.39 -2.18
N PHE A 45 -14.74 -14.52 -2.20
CA PHE A 45 -13.93 -14.28 -1.02
C PHE A 45 -13.95 -12.79 -0.61
N GLY A 46 -13.86 -11.87 -1.57
CA GLY A 46 -14.01 -10.44 -1.30
C GLY A 46 -15.32 -10.11 -0.60
N GLN A 47 -16.44 -10.74 -1.01
CA GLN A 47 -17.72 -10.59 -0.33
C GLN A 47 -17.69 -11.13 1.11
N THR A 48 -17.10 -12.32 1.33
CA THR A 48 -16.90 -12.88 2.68
C THR A 48 -16.16 -11.92 3.60
N VAL A 49 -15.02 -11.37 3.12
CA VAL A 49 -14.22 -10.41 3.90
C VAL A 49 -15.00 -9.12 4.16
N ARG A 50 -15.73 -8.61 3.18
CA ARG A 50 -16.60 -7.42 3.34
C ARG A 50 -17.64 -7.61 4.45
N GLU A 51 -18.25 -8.78 4.54
CA GLU A 51 -19.21 -9.11 5.61
C GLU A 51 -18.51 -9.15 6.99
N ARG A 52 -17.28 -9.67 7.05
CA ARG A 52 -16.46 -9.70 8.27
C ARG A 52 -16.04 -8.30 8.74
N LEU A 53 -15.81 -7.35 7.84
CA LEU A 53 -15.52 -5.94 8.16
C LEU A 53 -16.69 -5.22 8.83
N ARG A 54 -17.93 -5.75 8.75
CA ARG A 54 -19.12 -5.21 9.46
C ARG A 54 -19.35 -3.70 9.24
N GLY A 55 -19.14 -3.23 8.04
CA GLY A 55 -19.35 -1.83 7.66
C GLY A 55 -18.11 -0.94 7.77
N LEU A 56 -16.97 -1.44 8.25
CA LEU A 56 -15.71 -0.71 8.12
C LEU A 56 -15.32 -0.61 6.64
N PRO A 57 -15.18 0.60 6.06
CA PRO A 57 -14.87 0.75 4.65
C PRO A 57 -13.47 0.22 4.32
N CYS A 58 -13.36 -0.67 3.33
CA CYS A 58 -12.08 -1.06 2.74
C CYS A 58 -11.73 -0.09 1.62
N VAL A 59 -10.59 0.58 1.69
CA VAL A 59 -10.15 1.56 0.69
C VAL A 59 -9.20 0.97 -0.33
N SER A 60 -8.42 -0.03 0.04
CA SER A 60 -7.40 -0.67 -0.79
C SER A 60 -7.32 -2.17 -0.56
N VAL A 61 -6.90 -2.88 -1.60
CA VAL A 61 -6.43 -4.26 -1.50
C VAL A 61 -4.94 -4.30 -1.78
N HIS A 62 -4.23 -5.03 -0.94
CA HIS A 62 -2.79 -5.22 -1.02
C HIS A 62 -2.52 -6.73 -1.14
N PRO A 63 -2.36 -7.27 -2.36
CA PRO A 63 -2.08 -8.69 -2.50
C PRO A 63 -0.62 -8.98 -2.14
N LYS A 64 -0.32 -10.22 -1.81
CA LYS A 64 1.05 -10.71 -1.75
C LYS A 64 1.65 -10.78 -3.16
N GLY A 65 1.87 -9.60 -3.75
CA GLY A 65 2.21 -9.37 -5.15
C GLY A 65 3.47 -10.10 -5.62
N THR A 66 4.42 -10.38 -4.73
CA THR A 66 5.64 -11.14 -5.03
C THR A 66 5.38 -12.52 -5.66
N GLN A 67 4.18 -13.07 -5.50
CA GLN A 67 3.79 -14.37 -6.04
C GLN A 67 3.49 -14.35 -7.55
N PHE A 68 3.08 -13.20 -8.14
CA PHE A 68 2.69 -13.12 -9.54
C PHE A 68 3.06 -11.79 -10.24
N GLU A 69 3.13 -10.67 -9.52
CA GLU A 69 3.44 -9.37 -10.12
C GLU A 69 4.75 -9.38 -10.95
N PRO A 70 5.84 -10.04 -10.49
CA PRO A 70 7.06 -10.12 -11.29
C PRO A 70 6.87 -10.77 -12.66
N ASP A 71 5.88 -11.64 -12.82
CA ASP A 71 5.63 -12.36 -14.08
C ASP A 71 4.80 -11.53 -15.06
N ILE A 72 4.09 -10.49 -14.59
CA ILE A 72 3.47 -9.46 -15.46
C ILE A 72 4.54 -8.80 -16.34
N PHE A 73 5.74 -8.61 -15.80
CA PHE A 73 6.87 -7.96 -16.46
C PHE A 73 7.89 -8.97 -17.01
N GLY A 74 7.50 -10.25 -17.05
CA GLY A 74 8.32 -11.33 -17.60
C GLY A 74 8.37 -11.31 -19.13
N GLN A 75 9.43 -11.90 -19.71
CA GLN A 75 9.59 -12.00 -21.17
C GLN A 75 8.71 -13.09 -21.79
N SER A 76 8.17 -14.01 -21.00
CA SER A 76 7.31 -15.09 -21.49
C SER A 76 5.87 -14.61 -21.66
N PRO A 77 5.32 -14.60 -22.90
CA PRO A 77 3.92 -14.19 -23.11
C PRO A 77 2.90 -15.05 -22.38
N ARG A 78 3.26 -16.30 -22.05
CA ARG A 78 2.38 -17.18 -21.28
C ARG A 78 2.35 -16.78 -19.81
N GLN A 79 3.54 -16.58 -19.20
CA GLN A 79 3.63 -16.11 -17.81
C GLN A 79 2.93 -14.76 -17.62
N HIS A 80 3.14 -13.83 -18.57
CA HIS A 80 2.45 -12.54 -18.55
C HIS A 80 0.92 -12.71 -18.53
N ARG A 81 0.35 -13.52 -19.46
CA ARG A 81 -1.11 -13.76 -19.51
C ARG A 81 -1.63 -14.40 -18.21
N ASP A 82 -0.91 -15.37 -17.66
CA ASP A 82 -1.31 -16.06 -16.43
C ASP A 82 -1.27 -15.10 -15.25
N ALA A 83 -0.24 -14.25 -15.16
CA ALA A 83 -0.12 -13.22 -14.11
C ALA A 83 -1.20 -12.13 -14.22
N MET A 84 -1.52 -11.68 -15.45
CA MET A 84 -2.60 -10.72 -15.70
C MET A 84 -3.98 -11.31 -15.35
N GLU A 85 -4.19 -12.60 -15.55
CA GLU A 85 -5.42 -13.27 -15.09
C GLU A 85 -5.51 -13.31 -13.56
N ILE A 86 -4.39 -13.57 -12.87
CA ILE A 86 -4.34 -13.48 -11.40
C ILE A 86 -4.63 -12.04 -10.94
N PHE A 87 -4.01 -11.04 -11.58
CA PHE A 87 -4.27 -9.63 -11.31
C PHE A 87 -5.77 -9.29 -11.46
N ARG A 88 -6.41 -9.74 -12.54
CA ARG A 88 -7.85 -9.56 -12.76
C ARG A 88 -8.68 -10.16 -11.64
N ARG A 89 -8.32 -11.34 -11.16
CA ARG A 89 -8.99 -12.00 -10.02
C ARG A 89 -8.84 -11.21 -8.73
N VAL A 90 -7.67 -10.62 -8.47
CA VAL A 90 -7.48 -9.70 -7.32
C VAL A 90 -8.37 -8.47 -7.46
N CYS A 91 -8.48 -7.89 -8.66
CA CYS A 91 -9.39 -6.76 -8.90
C CYS A 91 -10.86 -7.15 -8.65
N GLN A 92 -11.28 -8.38 -8.99
CA GLN A 92 -12.62 -8.88 -8.67
C GLN A 92 -12.86 -8.97 -7.16
N ALA A 93 -11.87 -9.46 -6.40
CA ALA A 93 -11.94 -9.47 -4.93
C ALA A 93 -12.01 -8.04 -4.37
N GLY A 94 -11.17 -7.13 -4.88
CA GLY A 94 -11.15 -5.71 -4.50
C GLY A 94 -12.47 -5.00 -4.77
N GLN A 95 -13.09 -5.22 -5.94
CA GLN A 95 -14.41 -4.68 -6.26
C GLN A 95 -15.49 -5.18 -5.29
N ALA A 96 -15.50 -6.48 -4.98
CA ALA A 96 -16.43 -7.06 -4.03
C ALA A 96 -16.27 -6.50 -2.61
N LEU A 97 -15.03 -6.21 -2.19
CA LEU A 97 -14.68 -5.53 -0.94
C LEU A 97 -15.14 -4.06 -0.93
N GLY A 98 -15.33 -3.44 -2.09
CA GLY A 98 -15.56 -2.01 -2.25
C GLY A 98 -14.27 -1.19 -2.24
N ALA A 99 -13.13 -1.82 -2.45
CA ALA A 99 -11.83 -1.16 -2.54
C ALA A 99 -11.75 -0.30 -3.81
N ARG A 100 -11.10 0.86 -3.66
CA ARG A 100 -10.83 1.77 -4.77
C ARG A 100 -9.44 1.58 -5.33
N TRP A 101 -8.48 1.10 -4.52
CA TRP A 101 -7.08 1.05 -4.87
C TRP A 101 -6.52 -0.37 -4.78
N TYR A 102 -5.68 -0.70 -5.75
CA TYR A 102 -4.79 -1.84 -5.75
C TYR A 102 -3.39 -1.35 -5.44
N ILE A 103 -2.76 -1.89 -4.40
CA ILE A 103 -1.38 -1.55 -4.04
C ILE A 103 -0.42 -2.43 -4.82
N PHE A 104 0.47 -1.80 -5.57
CA PHE A 104 1.40 -2.44 -6.49
C PHE A 104 2.84 -2.17 -6.07
N HIS A 105 3.63 -3.22 -5.88
CA HIS A 105 5.06 -3.11 -5.52
C HIS A 105 5.97 -2.88 -6.73
N GLY A 106 5.63 -3.45 -7.88
CA GLY A 106 6.47 -3.39 -9.05
C GLY A 106 7.46 -4.55 -9.16
N VAL A 107 8.48 -4.33 -9.99
CA VAL A 107 9.54 -5.32 -10.25
C VAL A 107 10.75 -5.06 -9.39
N SER A 108 11.45 -6.13 -9.00
CA SER A 108 12.72 -6.00 -8.27
C SER A 108 13.77 -5.25 -9.09
N THR A 109 14.65 -4.51 -8.41
CA THR A 109 15.78 -3.77 -9.04
C THR A 109 16.66 -4.67 -9.90
N VAL A 110 16.88 -5.92 -9.50
CA VAL A 110 17.67 -6.90 -10.25
C VAL A 110 17.03 -7.24 -11.60
N ARG A 111 15.71 -7.29 -11.67
CA ARG A 111 14.99 -7.51 -12.95
C ARG A 111 14.94 -6.25 -13.81
N ALA A 112 14.72 -5.07 -13.20
CA ALA A 112 14.66 -3.80 -13.91
C ALA A 112 15.98 -3.44 -14.61
N GLN A 113 17.13 -3.73 -13.99
CA GLN A 113 18.46 -3.43 -14.53
C GLN A 113 18.86 -4.29 -15.74
N ARG A 114 18.17 -5.41 -16.00
CA ARG A 114 18.55 -6.37 -17.06
C ARG A 114 18.03 -6.01 -18.45
N SER A 115 17.28 -4.93 -18.61
CA SER A 115 16.74 -4.54 -19.92
C SER A 115 16.78 -3.02 -20.10
N PRO A 116 17.51 -2.50 -21.13
CA PRO A 116 17.41 -1.09 -21.54
C PRO A 116 16.00 -0.70 -21.99
N ALA A 117 15.23 -1.67 -22.50
CA ALA A 117 13.81 -1.51 -22.80
C ALA A 117 12.92 -1.63 -21.55
N GLY A 118 13.50 -1.93 -20.37
CA GLY A 118 12.77 -2.29 -19.16
C GLY A 118 11.76 -1.25 -18.71
N LEU A 119 12.08 0.02 -18.82
CA LEU A 119 11.17 1.10 -18.39
C LEU A 119 9.98 1.27 -19.36
N TYR A 120 10.19 1.18 -20.68
CA TYR A 120 9.10 1.25 -21.66
C TYR A 120 8.17 0.05 -21.52
N HIS A 121 8.71 -1.14 -21.38
CA HIS A 121 7.93 -2.36 -21.15
C HIS A 121 7.16 -2.31 -19.83
N LEU A 122 7.75 -1.70 -18.80
CA LEU A 122 7.09 -1.44 -17.53
C LEU A 122 5.89 -0.50 -17.73
N VAL A 123 6.05 0.57 -18.49
CA VAL A 123 4.99 1.55 -18.79
C VAL A 123 3.83 0.92 -19.57
N GLU A 124 4.13 0.07 -20.57
CA GLU A 124 3.10 -0.65 -21.33
C GLU A 124 2.29 -1.59 -20.44
N ASN A 125 2.94 -2.40 -19.63
CA ASN A 125 2.28 -3.35 -18.72
C ASN A 125 1.47 -2.63 -17.63
N LEU A 126 1.97 -1.52 -17.10
CA LEU A 126 1.19 -0.69 -16.18
C LEU A 126 -0.05 -0.10 -16.85
N GLY A 127 0.03 0.26 -18.12
CA GLY A 127 -1.11 0.71 -18.93
C GLY A 127 -2.18 -0.37 -19.03
N GLU A 128 -1.79 -1.63 -19.27
CA GLU A 128 -2.71 -2.77 -19.31
C GLU A 128 -3.32 -3.05 -17.92
N MET A 129 -2.51 -3.06 -16.86
CA MET A 129 -3.01 -3.19 -15.48
C MET A 129 -4.02 -2.10 -15.15
N ALA A 130 -3.72 -0.84 -15.48
CA ALA A 130 -4.62 0.29 -15.23
C ALA A 130 -5.93 0.17 -16.02
N ALA A 131 -5.91 -0.38 -17.25
CA ALA A 131 -7.11 -0.63 -18.03
C ALA A 131 -7.99 -1.70 -17.36
N ILE A 132 -7.40 -2.82 -16.95
CA ILE A 132 -8.10 -3.89 -16.23
C ILE A 132 -8.66 -3.37 -14.89
N ALA A 133 -7.85 -2.70 -14.08
CA ALA A 133 -8.31 -2.19 -12.78
C ALA A 133 -9.54 -1.28 -12.91
N ARG A 134 -9.56 -0.42 -13.95
CA ARG A 134 -10.71 0.47 -14.24
C ARG A 134 -12.00 -0.29 -14.57
N GLU A 135 -11.93 -1.48 -15.17
CA GLU A 135 -13.12 -2.32 -15.40
C GLU A 135 -13.83 -2.69 -14.08
N TYR A 136 -13.06 -2.74 -12.99
CA TYR A 136 -13.54 -3.04 -11.63
C TYR A 136 -13.68 -1.79 -10.73
N GLY A 137 -13.60 -0.58 -11.32
CA GLY A 137 -13.71 0.67 -10.59
C GLY A 137 -12.50 0.97 -9.68
N MET A 138 -11.35 0.37 -9.97
CA MET A 138 -10.13 0.50 -9.19
C MET A 138 -9.03 1.27 -9.94
N GLU A 139 -8.08 1.81 -9.19
CA GLU A 139 -6.85 2.43 -9.66
C GLU A 139 -5.64 1.67 -9.10
N VAL A 140 -4.62 1.46 -9.92
CA VAL A 140 -3.33 0.87 -9.49
C VAL A 140 -2.46 1.97 -8.91
N LEU A 141 -2.10 1.86 -7.64
CA LEU A 141 -1.17 2.76 -6.97
C LEU A 141 0.21 2.10 -6.83
N TRP A 142 1.25 2.82 -7.24
CA TRP A 142 2.61 2.29 -7.16
C TRP A 142 3.27 2.71 -5.85
N GLU A 143 3.66 1.72 -5.05
CA GLU A 143 4.31 1.89 -3.76
C GLU A 143 5.84 2.00 -3.92
N ASN A 144 6.48 2.88 -3.14
CA ASN A 144 7.92 2.88 -3.02
C ASN A 144 8.36 1.70 -2.14
N VAL A 145 9.03 0.74 -2.77
CA VAL A 145 9.50 -0.47 -2.10
C VAL A 145 11.02 -0.59 -2.21
N SER A 146 11.70 -0.79 -1.08
CA SER A 146 13.17 -0.70 -0.95
C SER A 146 13.96 -1.61 -1.90
N TRP A 147 13.40 -2.73 -2.31
CA TRP A 147 14.03 -3.70 -3.22
C TRP A 147 13.43 -3.68 -4.63
N CYS A 148 12.47 -2.80 -4.92
CA CYS A 148 11.82 -2.65 -6.22
C CYS A 148 12.38 -1.46 -7.02
N ALA A 149 11.89 -1.31 -8.26
CA ALA A 149 12.33 -0.27 -9.19
C ALA A 149 11.96 1.14 -8.73
N LEU A 150 10.82 1.32 -8.04
CA LEU A 150 10.39 2.59 -7.47
C LEU A 150 10.80 2.64 -6.00
N ARG A 151 11.87 3.36 -5.65
CA ARG A 151 12.42 3.39 -4.28
C ARG A 151 12.98 4.74 -3.85
N THR A 152 13.30 5.64 -4.80
CA THR A 152 13.89 6.95 -4.53
C THR A 152 13.06 8.08 -5.13
N PRO A 153 13.25 9.36 -4.69
CA PRO A 153 12.61 10.50 -5.31
C PRO A 153 12.89 10.63 -6.82
N GLU A 154 14.08 10.25 -7.27
CA GLU A 154 14.47 10.26 -8.69
C GLU A 154 13.66 9.23 -9.48
N ASP A 155 13.44 8.03 -8.93
CA ASP A 155 12.60 7.00 -9.54
C ASP A 155 11.16 7.52 -9.71
N VAL A 156 10.61 8.19 -8.69
CA VAL A 156 9.29 8.82 -8.75
C VAL A 156 9.23 9.89 -9.85
N ALA A 157 10.25 10.76 -9.93
CA ALA A 157 10.31 11.80 -10.97
C ALA A 157 10.37 11.18 -12.37
N GLN A 158 11.12 10.11 -12.56
CA GLN A 158 11.20 9.37 -13.81
C GLN A 158 9.86 8.73 -14.20
N VAL A 159 9.20 8.04 -13.26
CA VAL A 159 7.87 7.46 -13.50
C VAL A 159 6.86 8.56 -13.87
N ARG A 160 6.84 9.66 -13.14
CA ARG A 160 5.94 10.80 -13.43
C ARG A 160 6.17 11.41 -14.80
N SER A 161 7.40 11.42 -15.30
CA SER A 161 7.69 11.91 -16.64
C SER A 161 7.10 11.04 -17.74
N LEU A 162 6.96 9.74 -17.50
CA LEU A 162 6.44 8.76 -18.46
C LEU A 162 4.95 8.47 -18.27
N LEU A 163 4.49 8.51 -17.02
CA LEU A 163 3.11 8.24 -16.60
C LEU A 163 2.62 9.38 -15.69
N PRO A 164 2.27 10.56 -16.26
CA PRO A 164 1.89 11.74 -15.45
C PRO A 164 0.69 11.52 -14.54
N GLU A 165 -0.17 10.55 -14.87
CA GLU A 165 -1.39 10.24 -14.12
C GLU A 165 -1.18 9.14 -13.06
N GLN A 166 0.00 8.51 -12.98
CA GLN A 166 0.27 7.44 -12.03
C GLN A 166 0.07 7.91 -10.57
N GLY A 167 -0.80 7.22 -9.84
CA GLY A 167 -0.97 7.40 -8.41
C GLY A 167 0.06 6.64 -7.60
N PHE A 168 0.46 7.18 -6.44
CA PHE A 168 1.50 6.62 -5.60
C PHE A 168 1.00 6.31 -4.19
N VAL A 169 1.65 5.31 -3.58
CA VAL A 169 1.65 5.04 -2.15
C VAL A 169 3.00 5.46 -1.59
N LEU A 170 3.01 6.28 -0.54
CA LEU A 170 4.20 6.53 0.25
C LEU A 170 4.24 5.54 1.41
N ASP A 171 5.19 4.61 1.39
CA ASP A 171 5.53 3.80 2.55
C ASP A 171 6.76 4.41 3.25
N LEU A 172 6.54 4.88 4.49
CA LEU A 172 7.57 5.54 5.30
C LEU A 172 8.71 4.59 5.67
N LYS A 173 8.39 3.34 6.01
CA LYS A 173 9.36 2.29 6.36
C LYS A 173 10.28 1.99 5.18
N GLN A 174 9.70 1.87 3.98
CA GLN A 174 10.46 1.55 2.77
C GLN A 174 11.38 2.71 2.36
N ALA A 175 10.93 3.97 2.50
CA ALA A 175 11.78 5.14 2.30
C ALA A 175 12.95 5.15 3.28
N HIS A 176 12.69 4.91 4.58
CA HIS A 176 13.74 4.80 5.59
C HIS A 176 14.76 3.69 5.28
N GLN A 177 14.31 2.51 4.84
CA GLN A 177 15.18 1.36 4.55
C GLN A 177 16.18 1.61 3.41
N VAL A 178 15.88 2.50 2.47
CA VAL A 178 16.81 2.92 1.41
C VAL A 178 17.62 4.18 1.76
N GLY A 179 17.43 4.72 2.97
CA GLY A 179 18.11 5.93 3.43
C GLY A 179 17.56 7.22 2.80
N CYS A 180 16.35 7.20 2.24
CA CYS A 180 15.68 8.39 1.73
C CYS A 180 14.93 9.11 2.85
N ASP A 181 14.93 10.46 2.83
CA ASP A 181 14.02 11.24 3.65
C ASP A 181 12.58 11.05 3.16
N PRO A 182 11.65 10.56 4.02
CA PRO A 182 10.24 10.42 3.65
C PRO A 182 9.60 11.73 3.16
N PHE A 183 10.09 12.90 3.59
CA PHE A 183 9.60 14.18 3.13
C PHE A 183 10.02 14.51 1.70
N GLU A 184 11.26 14.14 1.31
CA GLU A 184 11.70 14.26 -0.09
C GLU A 184 10.89 13.33 -1.00
N MET A 185 10.60 12.11 -0.54
CA MET A 185 9.73 11.17 -1.26
C MET A 185 8.31 11.72 -1.39
N LEU A 186 7.75 12.28 -0.30
CA LEU A 186 6.45 12.95 -0.30
C LEU A 186 6.38 14.08 -1.33
N ASP A 187 7.39 14.94 -1.37
CA ASP A 187 7.48 16.06 -2.29
C ASP A 187 7.60 15.59 -3.75
N ALA A 188 8.37 14.53 -4.01
CA ALA A 188 8.48 13.93 -5.34
C ALA A 188 7.14 13.35 -5.83
N MET A 189 6.39 12.66 -4.98
CA MET A 189 5.05 12.15 -5.31
C MET A 189 4.03 13.28 -5.50
N GLY A 190 4.13 14.35 -4.70
CA GLY A 190 3.34 15.56 -4.82
C GLY A 190 1.83 15.30 -4.92
N PRO A 191 1.11 15.92 -5.88
CA PRO A 191 -0.34 15.78 -6.00
C PRO A 191 -0.79 14.39 -6.49
N ARG A 192 0.15 13.50 -6.80
CA ARG A 192 -0.12 12.11 -7.19
C ARG A 192 -0.08 11.13 -6.01
N LEU A 193 0.28 11.58 -4.82
CA LEU A 193 0.10 10.79 -3.61
C LEU A 193 -1.38 10.51 -3.37
N ARG A 194 -1.74 9.22 -3.24
CA ARG A 194 -3.12 8.75 -3.02
C ARG A 194 -3.28 7.98 -1.73
N HIS A 195 -2.21 7.38 -1.24
CA HIS A 195 -2.23 6.46 -0.11
C HIS A 195 -0.94 6.57 0.69
N LEU A 196 -1.00 6.23 1.99
CA LEU A 196 0.13 6.32 2.90
C LEU A 196 0.17 5.07 3.78
N HIS A 197 1.33 4.39 3.80
CA HIS A 197 1.64 3.35 4.77
C HIS A 197 2.55 3.91 5.86
N MET A 198 2.15 3.70 7.11
CA MET A 198 2.81 4.27 8.27
C MET A 198 3.43 3.20 9.14
N LEU A 199 4.70 3.37 9.43
CA LEU A 199 5.45 2.71 10.48
C LEU A 199 6.51 3.71 10.98
N ASP A 200 7.08 3.45 12.14
CA ASP A 200 8.10 4.27 12.78
C ASP A 200 9.40 3.49 12.93
N TRP A 201 10.47 4.16 13.32
CA TRP A 201 11.77 3.54 13.57
C TRP A 201 12.52 4.29 14.67
N THR A 202 13.35 3.57 15.42
CA THR A 202 14.22 4.14 16.44
C THR A 202 15.45 4.82 15.81
N ALA A 203 16.21 5.57 16.60
CA ALA A 203 17.49 6.16 16.16
C ALA A 203 18.52 5.10 15.69
N SER A 204 18.38 3.84 16.13
CA SER A 204 19.21 2.71 15.67
C SER A 204 18.69 2.04 14.39
N GLY A 205 17.53 2.50 13.86
CA GLY A 205 16.89 1.95 12.65
C GLY A 205 15.97 0.74 12.88
N GLU A 206 15.70 0.38 14.14
CA GLU A 206 14.73 -0.68 14.46
C GLU A 206 13.32 -0.19 14.17
N LEU A 207 12.53 -1.02 13.45
CA LEU A 207 11.14 -0.72 13.13
C LEU A 207 10.24 -0.88 14.36
N VAL A 208 9.47 0.14 14.67
CA VAL A 208 8.56 0.21 15.82
C VAL A 208 7.21 0.81 15.42
N LEU A 209 6.23 0.75 16.29
CA LEU A 209 4.93 1.40 16.03
C LEU A 209 5.05 2.93 16.12
N PRO A 210 4.21 3.68 15.38
CA PRO A 210 4.15 5.13 15.47
C PRO A 210 3.99 5.63 16.91
N GLY A 211 4.86 6.58 17.29
CA GLY A 211 4.95 7.14 18.63
C GLY A 211 5.96 6.43 19.55
N GLU A 212 6.61 5.38 19.08
CA GLU A 212 7.70 4.69 19.81
C GLU A 212 9.08 5.00 19.21
N GLY A 213 9.13 5.67 18.07
CA GLY A 213 10.34 6.00 17.33
C GLY A 213 10.58 7.49 17.19
N ILE A 214 11.25 7.86 16.11
CA ILE A 214 11.74 9.23 15.87
C ILE A 214 11.07 9.94 14.68
N MET A 215 10.14 9.27 13.97
CA MET A 215 9.44 9.90 12.84
C MET A 215 8.55 11.05 13.32
N ASP A 216 8.71 12.23 12.73
CA ASP A 216 7.89 13.41 13.03
C ASP A 216 6.53 13.34 12.31
N PHE A 217 5.57 12.61 12.90
CA PHE A 217 4.20 12.50 12.39
C PHE A 217 3.45 13.83 12.41
N SER A 218 3.74 14.72 13.37
CA SER A 218 3.15 16.05 13.42
C SER A 218 3.53 16.86 12.17
N ARG A 219 4.81 16.90 11.82
CA ARG A 219 5.29 17.53 10.59
C ARG A 219 4.69 16.88 9.35
N LEU A 220 4.62 15.55 9.32
CA LEU A 220 4.05 14.80 8.20
C LEU A 220 2.59 15.19 7.95
N PHE A 221 1.75 15.15 8.97
CA PHE A 221 0.33 15.44 8.81
C PHE A 221 0.06 16.91 8.47
N ARG A 222 0.84 17.86 9.03
CA ARG A 222 0.80 19.27 8.60
C ARG A 222 1.15 19.42 7.12
N ARG A 223 2.19 18.74 6.65
CA ARG A 223 2.58 18.78 5.24
C ARG A 223 1.51 18.21 4.33
N LEU A 224 0.93 17.06 4.69
CA LEU A 224 -0.19 16.44 3.98
C LEU A 224 -1.42 17.36 3.93
N ALA A 225 -1.77 18.03 5.04
CA ALA A 225 -2.86 18.99 5.10
C ALA A 225 -2.61 20.19 4.16
N GLN A 226 -1.39 20.75 4.16
CA GLN A 226 -0.99 21.84 3.25
C GLN A 226 -1.07 21.43 1.78
N MET A 227 -0.82 20.16 1.45
CA MET A 227 -0.95 19.61 0.09
C MET A 227 -2.41 19.29 -0.29
N GLY A 228 -3.37 19.48 0.62
CA GLY A 228 -4.77 19.12 0.40
C GLY A 228 -5.00 17.61 0.32
N TYR A 229 -4.15 16.79 0.95
CA TYR A 229 -4.28 15.34 0.94
C TYR A 229 -5.54 14.88 1.68
N THR A 230 -6.40 14.12 0.99
CA THR A 230 -7.68 13.59 1.50
C THR A 230 -7.72 12.07 1.56
N GLY A 231 -6.63 11.39 1.20
CA GLY A 231 -6.52 9.94 1.14
C GLY A 231 -6.53 9.26 2.50
N ALA A 232 -6.20 7.99 2.52
CA ALA A 232 -6.06 7.20 3.75
C ALA A 232 -4.60 7.19 4.23
N ALA A 233 -4.44 7.17 5.55
CA ALA A 233 -3.17 6.94 6.24
C ALA A 233 -3.32 5.62 7.00
N ILE A 234 -2.64 4.59 6.52
CA ILE A 234 -2.79 3.20 6.96
C ILE A 234 -1.61 2.82 7.86
N LEU A 235 -1.90 2.43 9.08
CA LEU A 235 -0.93 1.77 9.94
C LEU A 235 -0.66 0.37 9.39
N GLU A 236 0.59 0.11 8.95
CA GLU A 236 0.98 -1.15 8.33
C GLU A 236 2.23 -1.75 9.01
N PRO A 237 2.12 -2.25 10.25
CA PRO A 237 3.17 -3.03 10.87
C PRO A 237 3.12 -4.48 10.38
N TYR A 238 4.26 -5.16 10.46
CA TYR A 238 4.27 -6.61 10.30
C TYR A 238 3.87 -7.33 11.62
N ALA A 239 3.52 -8.62 11.49
CA ALA A 239 2.96 -9.46 12.54
C ALA A 239 3.66 -9.38 13.93
N ILE A 240 4.98 -9.14 13.98
CA ILE A 240 5.72 -9.07 15.25
C ILE A 240 5.30 -7.85 16.08
N GLN A 241 5.12 -6.68 15.44
CA GLN A 241 4.66 -5.46 16.11
C GLN A 241 3.16 -5.50 16.41
N GLY A 242 2.38 -6.26 15.63
CA GLY A 242 0.93 -6.34 15.72
C GLY A 242 0.36 -7.27 16.79
N ARG A 243 1.20 -8.07 17.46
CA ARG A 243 0.73 -9.10 18.42
C ARG A 243 0.22 -8.55 19.76
N ASP A 244 0.47 -7.29 20.07
CA ASP A 244 -0.05 -6.63 21.28
C ASP A 244 -1.16 -5.64 20.92
N PRO A 245 -2.45 -5.99 21.14
CA PRO A 245 -3.57 -5.10 20.83
C PRO A 245 -3.51 -3.76 21.56
N GLN A 246 -3.01 -3.74 22.81
CA GLN A 246 -2.90 -2.51 23.58
C GLN A 246 -1.83 -1.58 23.02
N ARG A 247 -0.74 -2.14 22.49
CA ARG A 247 0.31 -1.38 21.84
C ARG A 247 -0.20 -0.77 20.53
N LEU A 248 -0.98 -1.51 19.73
CA LEU A 248 -1.65 -1.01 18.53
C LEU A 248 -2.62 0.13 18.86
N LEU A 249 -3.45 -0.03 19.88
CA LEU A 249 -4.39 1.02 20.30
C LEU A 249 -3.66 2.30 20.73
N ARG A 250 -2.58 2.19 21.53
CA ARG A 250 -1.76 3.36 21.89
C ARG A 250 -1.17 4.08 20.69
N SER A 251 -0.69 3.32 19.70
CA SER A 251 -0.14 3.88 18.46
C SER A 251 -1.22 4.59 17.63
N LEU A 252 -2.39 3.99 17.48
CA LEU A 252 -3.52 4.61 16.79
C LEU A 252 -4.00 5.89 17.51
N ASP A 253 -4.04 5.90 18.84
CA ASP A 253 -4.39 7.10 19.62
C ASP A 253 -3.34 8.20 19.48
N TYR A 254 -2.06 7.85 19.42
CA TYR A 254 -0.99 8.79 19.12
C TYR A 254 -1.20 9.42 17.72
N LEU A 255 -1.42 8.61 16.70
CA LEU A 255 -1.65 9.10 15.32
C LEU A 255 -2.89 9.98 15.23
N ARG A 256 -4.00 9.64 15.90
CA ARG A 256 -5.22 10.49 15.95
C ARG A 256 -4.91 11.88 16.49
N ARG A 257 -4.22 11.96 17.63
CA ARG A 257 -3.83 13.25 18.21
C ARG A 257 -2.97 14.08 17.26
N GLN A 258 -1.96 13.45 16.62
CA GLN A 258 -1.10 14.15 15.66
C GLN A 258 -1.88 14.65 14.43
N MET A 259 -2.87 13.88 13.96
CA MET A 259 -3.74 14.30 12.85
C MET A 259 -4.68 15.44 13.23
N GLU A 260 -5.24 15.44 14.43
CA GLU A 260 -6.11 16.51 14.96
C GLU A 260 -5.33 17.81 15.14
N GLU A 261 -4.16 17.76 15.75
CA GLU A 261 -3.25 18.91 15.93
C GLU A 261 -2.80 19.53 14.60
N ALA A 262 -2.64 18.72 13.56
CA ALA A 262 -2.26 19.21 12.23
C ALA A 262 -3.39 19.91 11.47
N GLN A 263 -4.64 19.76 11.91
CA GLN A 263 -5.84 20.38 11.30
C GLN A 263 -6.34 21.61 12.07
N ALA A 264 -5.82 21.84 13.27
CA ALA A 264 -6.13 23.00 14.11
C ALA A 264 -5.34 24.24 13.67
#